data_1b05d4a9c4f32d8d919ba83bfd8e5ee9
#
_entry.id   1b05d4a9c4f32d8d919ba83bfd8e5ee9
#
_cell.length_a   1.000
_cell.length_b   1.000
_cell.length_c   1.000
_cell.angle_alpha   90.00
_cell.angle_beta   90.00
_cell.angle_gamma   90.00
#
_symmetry.space_group_name_H-M   'P 1'
#
loop_
_entity.id
_entity.type
_entity.pdbx_description
1 polymer ?
#
loop_
_entity_poly.entity_id
_entity_poly.type
_entity_poly.pdbx_seq_one_letter_code
_entity_poly.pdbx_strand_id
1 'polypeptide(L)'
;LAADDPGSSLHKVSEVYDRIAFAGAGKYSEFEHLRKAGIRHADLTGYMYSREDVSARTLSNAYSQSLGTAFSTDVKPLEVEILVVQVGVNGQANEIFRISFDGSIVDEKNLAVIGGRSEAVQQYLREHATPQPPTLKDGLRRCLAALEQVATQKIPSENLEVAVLDRNRLGRKFKRLSSADISQLFA
;
A
#
# COMPACT_ATOMS: atom_id res chain seq x y z
N LEU A 1 1.92 6.13 2.00
CA LEU A 1 1.35 7.47 1.87
C LEU A 1 0.38 7.49 0.70
N ALA A 2 -0.81 8.00 0.88
CA ALA A 2 -1.79 8.25 -0.17
C ALA A 2 -2.27 9.69 -0.09
N ALA A 3 -2.47 10.31 -1.24
CA ALA A 3 -3.20 11.57 -1.33
C ALA A 3 -4.70 11.27 -1.31
N ASP A 4 -5.43 12.00 -0.50
CA ASP A 4 -6.86 11.84 -0.33
C ASP A 4 -7.62 13.04 -0.89
N ASP A 5 -8.85 12.80 -1.37
CA ASP A 5 -9.71 13.88 -1.81
C ASP A 5 -10.33 14.58 -0.61
N PRO A 6 -10.43 15.93 -0.60
CA PRO A 6 -11.07 16.66 0.47
C PRO A 6 -12.50 16.17 0.69
N GLY A 7 -12.83 15.76 1.92
CA GLY A 7 -14.16 15.29 2.29
C GLY A 7 -14.40 13.79 2.14
N SER A 8 -13.41 13.00 1.70
CA SER A 8 -13.51 11.54 1.69
C SER A 8 -13.18 10.97 3.07
N SER A 9 -14.11 10.22 3.67
CA SER A 9 -13.87 9.39 4.87
C SER A 9 -13.35 7.99 4.52
N LEU A 10 -13.08 7.72 3.24
CA LEU A 10 -12.75 6.41 2.72
C LEU A 10 -11.23 6.19 2.74
N HIS A 11 -10.80 5.12 3.42
CA HIS A 11 -9.38 4.79 3.55
C HIS A 11 -8.83 4.08 2.32
N LYS A 12 -7.73 4.60 1.77
CA LYS A 12 -6.97 3.97 0.67
C LYS A 12 -5.89 3.01 1.16
N VAL A 13 -5.47 3.18 2.41
CA VAL A 13 -4.45 2.34 3.06
C VAL A 13 -5.05 1.64 4.27
N SER A 14 -4.88 0.34 4.40
CA SER A 14 -5.49 -0.46 5.47
C SER A 14 -4.59 -1.59 5.93
N GLU A 15 -4.85 -2.06 7.14
CA GLU A 15 -4.31 -3.33 7.62
C GLU A 15 -5.10 -4.50 7.04
N VAL A 16 -4.39 -5.55 6.65
CA VAL A 16 -5.00 -6.82 6.22
C VAL A 16 -4.78 -7.90 7.27
N TYR A 17 -3.58 -8.00 7.78
CA TYR A 17 -3.21 -8.97 8.82
C TYR A 17 -2.00 -8.46 9.61
N ASP A 18 -1.61 -9.14 10.68
CA ASP A 18 -0.60 -8.74 11.67
C ASP A 18 0.53 -7.79 11.19
N ARG A 19 1.18 -8.13 10.09
CA ARG A 19 2.33 -7.41 9.51
C ARG A 19 2.16 -7.05 8.05
N ILE A 20 0.91 -7.11 7.56
CA ILE A 20 0.57 -6.91 6.15
C ILE A 20 -0.40 -5.74 6.02
N ALA A 21 -0.06 -4.80 5.15
CA ALA A 21 -0.89 -3.69 4.75
C ALA A 21 -1.32 -3.80 3.28
N PHE A 22 -2.44 -3.17 2.98
CA PHE A 22 -3.04 -3.07 1.67
C PHE A 22 -3.22 -1.60 1.31
N ALA A 23 -2.91 -1.23 0.09
CA ALA A 23 -3.27 0.06 -0.47
C ALA A 23 -3.94 -0.14 -1.84
N GLY A 24 -4.93 0.68 -2.14
CA GLY A 24 -5.66 0.63 -3.41
C GLY A 24 -5.73 1.98 -4.10
N ALA A 25 -5.69 1.94 -5.42
CA ALA A 25 -5.97 3.08 -6.29
C ALA A 25 -7.00 2.66 -7.35
N GLY A 26 -7.81 3.61 -7.82
CA GLY A 26 -8.88 3.37 -8.77
C GLY A 26 -10.26 3.44 -8.12
N LYS A 27 -11.21 2.67 -8.63
CA LYS A 27 -12.59 2.71 -8.15
C LYS A 27 -12.71 2.12 -6.73
N TYR A 28 -13.09 2.96 -5.77
CA TYR A 28 -13.11 2.60 -4.35
C TYR A 28 -13.91 1.34 -4.05
N SER A 29 -15.12 1.20 -4.60
CA SER A 29 -15.98 0.03 -4.33
C SER A 29 -15.33 -1.29 -4.75
N GLU A 30 -14.53 -1.26 -5.79
CA GLU A 30 -13.83 -2.44 -6.32
C GLU A 30 -12.64 -2.82 -5.45
N PHE A 31 -11.76 -1.89 -5.10
CA PHE A 31 -10.64 -2.23 -4.22
C PHE A 31 -11.06 -2.48 -2.78
N GLU A 32 -12.14 -1.88 -2.29
CA GLU A 32 -12.73 -2.19 -0.97
C GLU A 32 -13.25 -3.61 -0.91
N HIS A 33 -13.86 -4.09 -1.99
CA HIS A 33 -14.27 -5.50 -2.11
C HIS A 33 -13.06 -6.44 -2.05
N LEU A 34 -12.00 -6.14 -2.78
CA LEU A 34 -10.75 -6.90 -2.75
C LEU A 34 -10.10 -6.87 -1.36
N ARG A 35 -10.07 -5.72 -0.71
CA ARG A 35 -9.55 -5.58 0.65
C ARG A 35 -10.26 -6.52 1.63
N LYS A 36 -11.59 -6.52 1.62
CA LYS A 36 -12.41 -7.40 2.48
C LYS A 36 -12.19 -8.88 2.17
N ALA A 37 -12.07 -9.23 0.90
CA ALA A 37 -11.78 -10.59 0.48
C ALA A 37 -10.39 -11.04 0.97
N GLY A 38 -9.39 -10.18 0.89
CA GLY A 38 -8.04 -10.45 1.40
C GLY A 38 -7.99 -10.63 2.91
N ILE A 39 -8.68 -9.80 3.68
CA ILE A 39 -8.80 -9.96 5.14
C ILE A 39 -9.41 -11.32 5.48
N ARG A 40 -10.51 -11.68 4.82
CA ARG A 40 -11.15 -12.98 5.03
C ARG A 40 -10.24 -14.16 4.68
N HIS A 41 -9.51 -14.05 3.57
CA HIS A 41 -8.53 -15.07 3.16
C HIS A 41 -7.41 -15.21 4.19
N ALA A 42 -6.86 -14.11 4.67
CA ALA A 42 -5.83 -14.09 5.70
C ALA A 42 -6.31 -14.69 7.02
N ASP A 43 -7.50 -14.32 7.47
CA ASP A 43 -8.10 -14.84 8.70
C ASP A 43 -8.33 -16.35 8.62
N LEU A 44 -8.86 -16.85 7.51
CA LEU A 44 -9.06 -18.29 7.29
C LEU A 44 -7.73 -19.05 7.26
N THR A 45 -6.72 -18.55 6.56
CA THR A 45 -5.40 -19.17 6.49
C THR A 45 -4.76 -19.23 7.88
N GLY A 46 -4.81 -18.11 8.62
CA GLY A 46 -4.25 -18.04 9.97
C GLY A 46 -4.98 -18.94 10.98
N TYR A 47 -6.28 -19.16 10.79
CA TYR A 47 -7.08 -20.06 11.63
C TYR A 47 -6.84 -21.54 11.29
N MET A 48 -6.81 -21.89 10.01
CA MET A 48 -6.70 -23.28 9.55
C MET A 48 -5.28 -23.85 9.68
N TYR A 49 -4.26 -23.01 9.55
CA TYR A 49 -2.86 -23.42 9.55
C TYR A 49 -2.12 -22.72 10.69
N SER A 50 -1.48 -21.58 10.42
CA SER A 50 -0.86 -20.75 11.45
C SER A 50 -0.86 -19.28 11.02
N ARG A 51 -0.70 -18.38 12.00
CA ARG A 51 -0.57 -16.93 11.71
C ARG A 51 0.68 -16.63 10.88
N GLU A 52 1.71 -17.45 10.99
CA GLU A 52 2.97 -17.31 10.27
C GLU A 52 2.85 -17.68 8.79
N ASP A 53 1.86 -18.52 8.44
CA ASP A 53 1.59 -18.94 7.06
C ASP A 53 0.89 -17.86 6.23
N VAL A 54 0.35 -16.81 6.87
CA VAL A 54 -0.23 -15.67 6.19
C VAL A 54 0.90 -14.73 5.74
N SER A 55 1.11 -14.63 4.44
CA SER A 55 2.15 -13.80 3.84
C SER A 55 1.62 -12.88 2.74
N ALA A 56 2.34 -11.79 2.50
CA ALA A 56 2.02 -10.88 1.38
C ALA A 56 2.10 -11.60 0.04
N ARG A 57 3.01 -12.54 -0.12
CA ARG A 57 3.17 -13.33 -1.35
C ARG A 57 1.93 -14.20 -1.64
N THR A 58 1.43 -14.95 -0.65
CA THR A 58 0.23 -15.78 -0.84
C THR A 58 -1.01 -14.95 -1.09
N LEU A 59 -1.18 -13.83 -0.37
CA LEU A 59 -2.24 -12.87 -0.63
C LEU A 59 -2.16 -12.25 -2.02
N SER A 60 -0.98 -11.84 -2.45
CA SER A 60 -0.77 -11.23 -3.76
C SER A 60 -1.07 -12.20 -4.89
N ASN A 61 -0.72 -13.48 -4.74
CA ASN A 61 -1.09 -14.52 -5.70
C ASN A 61 -2.61 -14.71 -5.77
N ALA A 62 -3.31 -14.71 -4.64
CA ALA A 62 -4.77 -14.80 -4.62
C ALA A 62 -5.44 -13.60 -5.31
N TYR A 63 -4.94 -12.38 -5.06
CA TYR A 63 -5.40 -11.17 -5.73
C TYR A 63 -5.12 -11.21 -7.24
N SER A 64 -3.92 -11.63 -7.63
CA SER A 64 -3.53 -11.79 -9.05
C SER A 64 -4.48 -12.73 -9.79
N GLN A 65 -4.81 -13.87 -9.20
CA GLN A 65 -5.75 -14.82 -9.77
C GLN A 65 -7.16 -14.23 -9.90
N SER A 66 -7.65 -13.56 -8.87
CA SER A 66 -8.98 -12.94 -8.88
C SER A 66 -9.10 -11.85 -9.94
N LEU A 67 -8.10 -10.97 -10.04
CA LEU A 67 -8.06 -9.88 -11.02
C LEU A 67 -7.87 -10.43 -12.45
N GLY A 68 -7.00 -11.40 -12.64
CA GLY A 68 -6.78 -12.05 -13.93
C GLY A 68 -8.03 -12.78 -14.42
N THR A 69 -8.77 -13.44 -13.54
CA THR A 69 -10.05 -14.07 -13.87
C THR A 69 -11.08 -13.01 -14.26
N ALA A 70 -11.27 -11.96 -13.47
CA ALA A 70 -12.19 -10.87 -13.79
C ALA A 70 -11.84 -10.20 -15.13
N PHE A 71 -10.57 -9.96 -15.40
CA PHE A 71 -10.08 -9.41 -16.66
C PHE A 71 -10.43 -10.28 -17.88
N SER A 72 -10.36 -11.62 -17.73
CA SER A 72 -10.56 -12.56 -18.81
C SER A 72 -12.03 -12.91 -19.05
N THR A 73 -12.89 -12.86 -18.03
CA THR A 73 -14.26 -13.37 -18.05
C THR A 73 -15.34 -12.30 -17.98
N ASP A 74 -15.05 -11.18 -17.35
CA ASP A 74 -16.04 -10.12 -17.14
C ASP A 74 -16.15 -9.22 -18.37
N VAL A 75 -17.36 -8.72 -18.62
CA VAL A 75 -17.63 -7.75 -19.71
C VAL A 75 -16.85 -6.44 -19.46
N LYS A 76 -16.66 -6.07 -18.20
CA LYS A 76 -15.87 -4.92 -17.79
C LYS A 76 -14.83 -5.34 -16.75
N PRO A 77 -13.51 -5.21 -17.02
CA PRO A 77 -12.47 -5.45 -16.04
C PRO A 77 -12.60 -4.51 -14.84
N LEU A 78 -12.06 -4.92 -13.70
CA LEU A 78 -11.93 -4.05 -12.53
C LEU A 78 -10.95 -2.91 -12.81
N GLU A 79 -11.32 -1.70 -12.40
CA GLU A 79 -10.50 -0.49 -12.58
C GLU A 79 -9.70 -0.21 -11.29
N VAL A 80 -8.81 -1.13 -10.96
CA VAL A 80 -8.04 -1.07 -9.70
C VAL A 80 -6.58 -1.41 -9.91
N GLU A 81 -5.76 -0.83 -9.07
CA GLU A 81 -4.38 -1.19 -8.86
C GLU A 81 -4.14 -1.28 -7.36
N ILE A 82 -3.47 -2.30 -6.88
CA ILE A 82 -3.28 -2.55 -5.46
C ILE A 82 -1.82 -2.78 -5.09
N LEU A 83 -1.47 -2.39 -3.87
CA LEU A 83 -0.21 -2.75 -3.20
C LEU A 83 -0.51 -3.67 -2.03
N VAL A 84 0.28 -4.72 -1.90
CA VAL A 84 0.33 -5.58 -0.72
C VAL A 84 1.74 -5.50 -0.16
N VAL A 85 1.86 -5.06 1.08
CA VAL A 85 3.14 -4.75 1.71
C VAL A 85 3.28 -5.54 3.00
N GLN A 86 4.41 -6.20 3.21
CA GLN A 86 4.74 -6.90 4.43
C GLN A 86 6.02 -6.37 5.04
N VAL A 87 6.00 -6.08 6.34
CA VAL A 87 7.23 -5.81 7.07
C VAL A 87 7.88 -7.12 7.50
N GLY A 88 9.17 -7.24 7.23
CA GLY A 88 9.97 -8.38 7.68
C GLY A 88 10.27 -8.29 9.18
N VAL A 89 10.22 -9.44 9.85
CA VAL A 89 10.58 -9.62 11.26
C VAL A 89 11.66 -10.70 11.37
N ASN A 90 12.41 -10.74 12.46
CA ASN A 90 13.42 -11.76 12.71
C ASN A 90 14.45 -11.92 11.55
N GLY A 91 14.92 -10.80 11.00
CA GLY A 91 15.89 -10.79 9.90
C GLY A 91 15.31 -11.01 8.50
N GLN A 92 14.00 -11.21 8.38
CA GLN A 92 13.34 -11.29 7.07
C GLN A 92 13.33 -9.93 6.37
N ALA A 93 13.40 -9.94 5.04
CA ALA A 93 13.25 -8.73 4.23
C ALA A 93 11.80 -8.25 4.21
N ASN A 94 11.63 -6.95 3.95
CA ASN A 94 10.31 -6.41 3.61
C ASN A 94 9.93 -6.87 2.20
N GLU A 95 8.64 -7.06 1.96
CA GLU A 95 8.10 -7.40 0.64
C GLU A 95 7.07 -6.37 0.21
N ILE A 96 7.10 -6.01 -1.07
CA ILE A 96 6.15 -5.09 -1.70
C ILE A 96 5.71 -5.70 -3.02
N PHE A 97 4.42 -5.98 -3.15
CA PHE A 97 3.83 -6.48 -4.38
C PHE A 97 2.86 -5.45 -4.94
N ARG A 98 3.02 -5.14 -6.21
CA ARG A 98 2.08 -4.36 -7.00
C ARG A 98 1.31 -5.27 -7.92
N ILE A 99 -0.03 -5.21 -7.87
CA ILE A 99 -0.92 -6.02 -8.68
C ILE A 99 -1.81 -5.08 -9.49
N SER A 100 -1.79 -5.26 -10.82
CA SER A 100 -2.55 -4.46 -11.76
C SER A 100 -3.89 -5.09 -12.08
N PHE A 101 -4.76 -4.35 -12.75
CA PHE A 101 -6.13 -4.77 -13.08
C PHE A 101 -6.23 -6.05 -13.92
N ASP A 102 -5.20 -6.38 -14.68
CA ASP A 102 -5.11 -7.60 -15.51
C ASP A 102 -4.61 -8.82 -14.74
N GLY A 103 -4.31 -8.69 -13.45
CA GLY A 103 -3.74 -9.72 -12.60
C GLY A 103 -2.22 -9.82 -12.65
N SER A 104 -1.55 -8.98 -13.43
CA SER A 104 -0.08 -8.95 -13.42
C SER A 104 0.46 -8.53 -12.05
N ILE A 105 1.51 -9.21 -11.60
CA ILE A 105 2.13 -8.99 -10.28
C ILE A 105 3.60 -8.62 -10.46
N VAL A 106 4.04 -7.61 -9.73
CA VAL A 106 5.43 -7.14 -9.71
C VAL A 106 5.93 -7.15 -8.27
N ASP A 107 7.06 -7.81 -8.05
CA ASP A 107 7.83 -7.75 -6.78
C ASP A 107 8.70 -6.49 -6.82
N GLU A 108 8.26 -5.44 -6.14
CA GLU A 108 8.93 -4.15 -6.15
C GLU A 108 10.03 -4.08 -5.08
N LYS A 109 11.13 -3.44 -5.42
CA LYS A 109 12.27 -3.27 -4.50
C LYS A 109 12.29 -1.86 -3.93
N ASN A 110 12.22 -1.76 -2.60
CA ASN A 110 12.36 -0.55 -1.80
C ASN A 110 11.23 0.48 -1.94
N LEU A 111 10.60 0.60 -3.10
CA LEU A 111 9.50 1.54 -3.29
C LEU A 111 8.53 1.04 -4.37
N ALA A 112 7.25 1.39 -4.21
CA ALA A 112 6.23 1.19 -5.22
C ALA A 112 5.26 2.38 -5.22
N VAL A 113 4.72 2.67 -6.38
CA VAL A 113 3.72 3.72 -6.58
C VAL A 113 2.59 3.17 -7.43
N ILE A 114 1.35 3.47 -7.07
CA ILE A 114 0.15 3.10 -7.82
C ILE A 114 -0.73 4.33 -8.08
N GLY A 115 -1.63 4.23 -9.02
CA GLY A 115 -2.57 5.27 -9.39
C GLY A 115 -2.16 6.06 -10.62
N GLY A 116 -2.93 7.09 -10.92
CA GLY A 116 -2.65 7.98 -12.04
C GLY A 116 -1.30 8.70 -11.86
N ARG A 117 -0.53 8.85 -12.93
CA ARG A 117 0.82 9.45 -12.92
C ARG A 117 1.85 8.73 -12.04
N SER A 118 1.62 7.45 -11.69
CA SER A 118 2.53 6.65 -10.87
C SER A 118 3.96 6.62 -11.41
N GLU A 119 4.13 6.56 -12.73
CA GLU A 119 5.45 6.56 -13.38
C GLU A 119 6.26 7.83 -13.07
N ALA A 120 5.62 9.00 -13.16
CA ALA A 120 6.28 10.28 -12.88
C ALA A 120 6.67 10.40 -11.40
N VAL A 121 5.82 9.96 -10.47
CA VAL A 121 6.11 9.93 -9.04
C VAL A 121 7.25 8.95 -8.75
N GLN A 122 7.23 7.77 -9.35
CA GLN A 122 8.27 6.76 -9.18
C GLN A 122 9.62 7.23 -9.74
N GLN A 123 9.63 7.90 -10.89
CA GLN A 123 10.83 8.47 -11.46
C GLN A 123 11.43 9.53 -10.52
N TYR A 124 10.63 10.47 -10.04
CA TYR A 124 11.08 11.47 -9.06
C TYR A 124 11.73 10.83 -7.83
N LEU A 125 11.08 9.80 -7.25
CA LEU A 125 11.59 9.11 -6.08
C LEU A 125 12.91 8.37 -6.34
N ARG A 126 13.09 7.80 -7.54
CA ARG A 126 14.34 7.15 -7.94
C ARG A 126 15.48 8.16 -8.12
N GLU A 127 15.20 9.30 -8.76
CA GLU A 127 16.18 10.37 -8.98
C GLU A 127 16.67 10.99 -7.67
N HIS A 128 15.80 11.03 -6.64
CA HIS A 128 16.11 11.55 -5.32
C HIS A 128 16.43 10.46 -4.28
N ALA A 129 16.71 9.24 -4.73
CA ALA A 129 17.11 8.16 -3.85
C ALA A 129 18.46 8.43 -3.20
N THR A 130 18.60 8.04 -1.93
CA THR A 130 19.88 8.09 -1.23
C THR A 130 20.40 6.67 -0.99
N PRO A 131 21.73 6.47 -0.93
CA PRO A 131 22.32 5.16 -0.67
C PRO A 131 21.90 4.54 0.66
N GLN A 132 21.63 5.39 1.66
CA GLN A 132 21.19 4.93 2.98
C GLN A 132 19.66 4.92 3.08
N PRO A 133 19.07 3.93 3.82
CA PRO A 133 17.65 3.93 4.09
C PRO A 133 17.24 5.23 4.79
N PRO A 134 16.17 5.91 4.34
CA PRO A 134 15.72 7.13 4.96
C PRO A 134 15.11 6.86 6.33
N THR A 135 15.16 7.86 7.21
CA THR A 135 14.30 7.89 8.40
C THR A 135 12.83 7.96 7.99
N LEU A 136 11.91 7.67 8.90
CA LEU A 136 10.48 7.82 8.62
C LEU A 136 10.14 9.25 8.16
N LYS A 137 10.69 10.26 8.83
CA LYS A 137 10.51 11.67 8.49
C LYS A 137 11.00 11.98 7.08
N ASP A 138 12.20 11.55 6.74
CA ASP A 138 12.80 11.81 5.41
C ASP A 138 12.08 11.05 4.31
N GLY A 139 11.69 9.80 4.56
CA GLY A 139 10.90 9.01 3.62
C GLY A 139 9.56 9.64 3.31
N LEU A 140 8.84 10.11 4.33
CA LEU A 140 7.56 10.80 4.15
C LEU A 140 7.71 12.14 3.42
N ARG A 141 8.74 12.94 3.75
CA ARG A 141 9.02 14.19 3.06
C ARG A 141 9.31 13.97 1.58
N ARG A 142 10.07 12.95 1.22
CA ARG A 142 10.33 12.60 -0.18
C ARG A 142 9.07 12.15 -0.91
N CYS A 143 8.25 11.30 -0.29
CA CYS A 143 6.99 10.89 -0.88
C CYS A 143 6.04 12.08 -1.11
N LEU A 144 5.93 12.98 -0.14
CA LEU A 144 5.12 14.19 -0.28
C LEU A 144 5.65 15.09 -1.40
N ALA A 145 6.96 15.35 -1.42
CA ALA A 145 7.59 16.15 -2.47
C ALA A 145 7.34 15.57 -3.87
N ALA A 146 7.43 14.25 -4.03
CA ALA A 146 7.14 13.58 -5.29
C ALA A 146 5.67 13.76 -5.72
N LEU A 147 4.73 13.60 -4.79
CA LEU A 147 3.30 13.80 -5.06
C LEU A 147 3.00 15.25 -5.42
N GLU A 148 3.52 16.22 -4.68
CA GLU A 148 3.35 17.65 -4.94
C GLU A 148 3.96 18.08 -6.27
N GLN A 149 5.14 17.59 -6.61
CA GLN A 149 5.81 17.87 -7.88
C GLN A 149 4.96 17.43 -9.08
N VAL A 150 4.40 16.23 -9.01
CA VAL A 150 3.57 15.67 -10.08
C VAL A 150 2.18 16.30 -10.12
N ALA A 151 1.62 16.61 -8.95
CA ALA A 151 0.34 17.32 -8.84
C ALA A 151 0.43 18.80 -9.22
N THR A 152 1.64 19.37 -9.24
CA THR A 152 1.92 20.82 -9.45
C THR A 152 1.20 21.72 -8.44
N GLN A 153 0.94 21.20 -7.24
CA GLN A 153 0.27 21.93 -6.16
C GLN A 153 0.70 21.37 -4.80
N LYS A 154 0.59 22.20 -3.77
CA LYS A 154 0.79 21.77 -2.39
C LYS A 154 -0.35 20.88 -1.91
N ILE A 155 0.01 19.85 -1.17
CA ILE A 155 -0.95 18.89 -0.58
C ILE A 155 -0.98 19.13 0.93
N PRO A 156 -2.09 19.64 1.48
CA PRO A 156 -2.25 19.82 2.91
C PRO A 156 -2.17 18.50 3.67
N SER A 157 -1.67 18.54 4.90
CA SER A 157 -1.51 17.32 5.73
C SER A 157 -2.84 16.60 6.01
N GLU A 158 -3.94 17.34 6.06
CA GLU A 158 -5.29 16.78 6.20
C GLU A 158 -5.76 15.94 4.99
N ASN A 159 -5.14 16.16 3.83
CA ASN A 159 -5.40 15.38 2.62
C ASN A 159 -4.42 14.22 2.42
N LEU A 160 -3.66 13.89 3.45
CA LEU A 160 -2.73 12.78 3.45
C LEU A 160 -3.22 11.66 4.36
N GLU A 161 -3.18 10.45 3.85
CA GLU A 161 -3.35 9.24 4.62
C GLU A 161 -2.01 8.53 4.73
N VAL A 162 -1.53 8.33 5.95
CA VAL A 162 -0.23 7.71 6.22
C VAL A 162 -0.39 6.55 7.19
N ALA A 163 0.19 5.42 6.84
CA ALA A 163 0.32 4.29 7.74
C ALA A 163 1.75 3.75 7.73
N VAL A 164 2.13 3.14 8.83
CA VAL A 164 3.46 2.56 9.07
C VAL A 164 3.30 1.11 9.50
N LEU A 165 4.10 0.22 8.94
CA LEU A 165 4.34 -1.11 9.46
C LEU A 165 5.63 -1.06 10.27
N ASP A 166 5.51 -1.02 11.59
CA ASP A 166 6.66 -0.93 12.50
C ASP A 166 7.06 -2.33 13.01
N ARG A 167 8.22 -2.82 12.57
CA ARG A 167 8.72 -4.14 12.94
C ARG A 167 8.98 -4.32 14.44
N ASN A 168 9.27 -3.23 15.13
CA ASN A 168 9.59 -3.24 16.57
C ASN A 168 8.34 -3.22 17.45
N ARG A 169 7.18 -2.92 16.89
CA ARG A 169 5.93 -2.92 17.63
C ARG A 169 5.53 -4.34 18.01
N LEU A 170 5.11 -4.54 19.24
CA LEU A 170 4.57 -5.83 19.70
C LEU A 170 3.18 -6.09 19.10
N GLY A 171 2.89 -7.34 18.77
CA GLY A 171 1.61 -7.72 18.14
C GLY A 171 1.47 -7.17 16.71
N ARG A 172 0.36 -6.51 16.44
CA ARG A 172 0.03 -5.92 15.14
C ARG A 172 1.00 -4.82 14.77
N LYS A 173 1.62 -4.91 13.60
CA LYS A 173 2.66 -3.98 13.14
C LYS A 173 2.12 -2.70 12.51
N PHE A 174 0.86 -2.71 12.07
CA PHE A 174 0.22 -1.58 11.41
C PHE A 174 -0.12 -0.45 12.40
N LYS A 175 0.25 0.77 12.03
CA LYS A 175 -0.16 2.00 12.73
C LYS A 175 -0.57 3.04 11.68
N ARG A 176 -1.81 3.51 11.75
CA ARG A 176 -2.26 4.71 11.02
C ARG A 176 -1.82 5.94 11.80
N LEU A 177 -1.21 6.89 11.11
CA LEU A 177 -0.83 8.17 11.71
C LEU A 177 -2.05 9.11 11.73
N SER A 178 -2.24 9.79 12.85
CA SER A 178 -3.23 10.87 12.94
C SER A 178 -2.77 12.11 12.18
N SER A 179 -3.67 13.04 11.89
CA SER A 179 -3.32 14.32 11.28
C SER A 179 -2.32 15.11 12.13
N ALA A 180 -2.41 15.01 13.48
CA ALA A 180 -1.44 15.60 14.38
C ALA A 180 -0.05 14.98 14.26
N ASP A 181 0.04 13.63 14.21
CA ASP A 181 1.31 12.91 13.99
C ASP A 181 1.95 13.32 12.65
N ILE A 182 1.14 13.40 11.60
CA ILE A 182 1.59 13.81 10.26
C ILE A 182 2.13 15.24 10.29
N SER A 183 1.40 16.18 10.89
CA SER A 183 1.83 17.57 10.99
C SER A 183 3.15 17.71 11.75
N GLN A 184 3.34 16.97 12.85
CA GLN A 184 4.61 16.96 13.59
C GLN A 184 5.79 16.41 12.78
N LEU A 185 5.55 15.42 11.90
CA LEU A 185 6.60 14.87 11.04
C LEU A 185 7.04 15.83 9.94
N PHE A 186 6.16 16.77 9.54
CA PHE A 186 6.48 17.77 8.52
C PHE A 186 6.96 19.11 9.11
N ALA A 187 6.73 19.35 10.39
CA ALA A 187 7.34 20.46 11.12
C ALA A 187 8.86 20.23 11.29
#